data_57caa6d73bbaff25398a856e13b1bdb6
#
_entry.id   57caa6d73bbaff25398a856e13b1bdb6
#
_cell.length_a   1.000
_cell.length_b   1.000
_cell.length_c   1.000
_cell.angle_alpha   90.00
_cell.angle_beta   90.00
_cell.angle_gamma   90.00
#
_symmetry.space_group_name_H-M   'P 1'
#
loop_
_entity.id
_entity.type
_entity.pdbx_description
1 polymer ?
#
loop_
_entity_poly.entity_id
_entity_poly.type
_entity_poly.pdbx_seq_one_letter_code
_entity_poly.pdbx_strand_id
1 'polypeptide(L)'
;MKRIIALCALCACLPASAQNLTEGSKRFTESFILGEILAQSVGATHKPGLGNTAILLEALKSGSIDLYPEYTGTIAREILKSEERLGLAALNQRLQPLGLAAGIPLGFSNSYALGMRRKDAERLGVRKVSDLAKHAALRFGLSHEFLGRRDGWPGLQAAYRLPQKPRGLDHGIAYEALAAGEIDVMDLYTTDAKIERFGIVALDDDRAFFPAYDAVLLYRADVPKRFAREIERLKMLEGRIDAQAMIRLNARAELDKMPFADVAREFLGARAQSRAGFAAALFAPDFGRLLAEHLGLVFGSLAIAALVGVPLGLVAAKQAWLAQPLLVFVGLLQTIPSLALLALLIPLTGTIGLWPALIALFLYALLPITRNTHAGLLEVPRGLLQAATALGLSPAHVLSKIELPLALPVILAGVKTAAVISVGTATIAAFIGAGGLGERIVQGLALNDHAVLLAGALPAAVLALVVHAAFELAERALVRREPR
;
A
#
# COMPACT_ATOMS: atom_id res chain seq x y z
N MET A 1 -39.74 -10.09 22.58
CA MET A 1 -39.88 -9.24 21.39
C MET A 1 -39.68 -7.74 21.65
N LYS A 2 -40.24 -7.12 22.71
CA LYS A 2 -40.06 -5.67 22.97
C LYS A 2 -38.62 -5.20 23.27
N ARG A 3 -37.70 -6.05 23.75
CA ARG A 3 -36.29 -5.71 24.03
C ARG A 3 -35.38 -5.81 22.81
N ILE A 4 -35.75 -6.53 21.77
CA ILE A 4 -35.00 -6.63 20.49
C ILE A 4 -35.25 -5.43 19.61
N ILE A 5 -36.48 -4.87 19.66
CA ILE A 5 -36.85 -3.66 18.92
C ILE A 5 -36.16 -2.42 19.46
N ALA A 6 -35.87 -2.35 20.78
CA ALA A 6 -35.13 -1.24 21.40
C ALA A 6 -33.62 -1.24 21.03
N LEU A 7 -33.05 -2.40 20.72
CA LEU A 7 -31.64 -2.49 20.32
C LEU A 7 -31.44 -2.07 18.85
N CYS A 8 -32.42 -2.31 17.98
CA CYS A 8 -32.38 -1.84 16.59
C CYS A 8 -32.62 -0.32 16.43
N ALA A 9 -33.38 0.30 17.37
CA ALA A 9 -33.60 1.75 17.34
C ALA A 9 -32.40 2.58 17.82
N LEU A 10 -31.44 1.98 18.58
CA LEU A 10 -30.23 2.66 19.05
C LEU A 10 -29.12 2.73 17.98
N CYS A 11 -29.20 1.90 16.93
CA CYS A 11 -28.27 1.94 15.79
C CYS A 11 -28.60 3.01 14.74
N ALA A 12 -29.74 3.70 14.84
CA ALA A 12 -30.18 4.67 13.83
C ALA A 12 -29.77 6.12 14.09
N CYS A 13 -29.08 6.41 15.19
CA CYS A 13 -28.54 7.75 15.52
C CYS A 13 -27.00 7.74 15.60
N LEU A 14 -26.32 7.18 14.58
CA LEU A 14 -24.94 7.58 14.37
C LEU A 14 -24.98 9.03 13.85
N PRO A 15 -24.27 9.99 14.51
CA PRO A 15 -24.15 11.32 13.94
C PRO A 15 -23.53 11.15 12.56
N ALA A 16 -24.10 11.78 11.54
CA ALA A 16 -23.47 11.91 10.25
C ALA A 16 -22.10 12.56 10.52
N SER A 17 -21.05 11.75 10.62
CA SER A 17 -19.68 12.25 10.70
C SER A 17 -19.52 13.18 9.53
N ALA A 18 -19.22 14.46 9.79
CA ALA A 18 -18.84 15.39 8.74
C ALA A 18 -17.74 14.68 7.94
N GLN A 19 -18.04 14.32 6.69
CA GLN A 19 -17.06 13.63 5.85
C GLN A 19 -15.91 14.61 5.62
N ASN A 20 -14.74 14.33 6.21
CA ASN A 20 -13.54 15.10 5.93
C ASN A 20 -13.08 14.78 4.50
N LEU A 21 -12.60 15.80 3.81
CA LEU A 21 -11.94 15.63 2.52
C LEU A 21 -10.80 14.62 2.69
N THR A 22 -10.73 13.64 1.81
CA THR A 22 -9.70 12.59 1.86
C THR A 22 -8.82 12.69 0.61
N GLU A 23 -7.54 12.83 0.82
CA GLU A 23 -6.53 12.94 -0.21
C GLU A 23 -5.66 11.71 -0.27
N GLY A 24 -5.20 11.34 -1.47
CA GLY A 24 -4.26 10.25 -1.69
C GLY A 24 -2.93 10.71 -2.25
N SER A 25 -1.87 9.91 -2.09
CA SER A 25 -0.59 10.14 -2.76
C SER A 25 0.02 8.85 -3.30
N LYS A 26 0.83 8.99 -4.38
CA LYS A 26 1.63 7.91 -4.96
C LYS A 26 2.85 7.62 -4.08
N ARG A 27 3.57 6.53 -4.42
CA ARG A 27 4.74 6.05 -3.68
C ARG A 27 6.04 6.66 -4.17
N PHE A 28 6.16 7.99 -4.14
CA PHE A 28 7.42 8.68 -4.36
C PHE A 28 7.41 10.03 -3.64
N THR A 29 8.59 10.54 -3.32
CA THR A 29 8.84 11.66 -2.43
C THR A 29 7.97 12.87 -2.73
N GLU A 30 7.96 13.34 -3.97
CA GLU A 30 7.21 14.51 -4.39
C GLU A 30 5.71 14.37 -4.14
N SER A 31 5.14 13.19 -4.46
CA SER A 31 3.72 12.95 -4.25
C SER A 31 3.34 12.92 -2.75
N PHE A 32 4.22 12.40 -1.89
CA PHE A 32 4.02 12.46 -0.43
C PHE A 32 4.02 13.91 0.07
N ILE A 33 4.99 14.72 -0.39
CA ILE A 33 5.10 16.13 0.00
C ILE A 33 3.88 16.92 -0.45
N LEU A 34 3.49 16.76 -1.72
CA LEU A 34 2.30 17.42 -2.26
C LEU A 34 1.05 17.02 -1.50
N GLY A 35 0.88 15.73 -1.20
CA GLY A 35 -0.19 15.23 -0.38
C GLY A 35 -0.27 15.88 0.98
N GLU A 36 0.84 15.98 1.67
CA GLU A 36 0.90 16.68 2.96
C GLU A 36 0.59 18.17 2.84
N ILE A 37 1.10 18.86 1.80
CA ILE A 37 0.79 20.28 1.56
C ILE A 37 -0.71 20.48 1.37
N LEU A 38 -1.35 19.65 0.53
CA LEU A 38 -2.78 19.71 0.26
C LEU A 38 -3.58 19.44 1.54
N ALA A 39 -3.29 18.33 2.22
CA ALA A 39 -4.01 17.92 3.42
C ALA A 39 -3.91 18.99 4.54
N GLN A 40 -2.72 19.49 4.82
CA GLN A 40 -2.50 20.50 5.85
C GLN A 40 -3.12 21.87 5.49
N SER A 41 -3.18 22.23 4.20
CA SER A 41 -3.78 23.48 3.75
C SER A 41 -5.28 23.58 4.09
N VAL A 42 -5.99 22.44 4.11
CA VAL A 42 -7.44 22.42 4.28
C VAL A 42 -7.93 21.59 5.46
N GLY A 43 -7.03 20.90 6.17
CA GLY A 43 -7.40 19.99 7.26
C GLY A 43 -7.98 18.67 6.76
N ALA A 44 -7.56 18.22 5.57
CA ALA A 44 -7.98 16.95 4.99
C ALA A 44 -7.25 15.76 5.61
N THR A 45 -7.81 14.56 5.41
CA THR A 45 -7.13 13.31 5.79
C THR A 45 -6.24 12.86 4.63
N HIS A 46 -4.93 12.73 4.87
CA HIS A 46 -4.00 12.18 3.89
C HIS A 46 -3.91 10.65 4.01
N LYS A 47 -4.05 9.95 2.87
CA LYS A 47 -3.77 8.52 2.71
C LYS A 47 -2.47 8.36 1.91
N PRO A 48 -1.32 8.27 2.58
CA PRO A 48 -0.03 8.30 1.91
C PRO A 48 0.29 6.97 1.20
N GLY A 49 0.95 7.07 0.04
CA GLY A 49 1.62 5.94 -0.58
C GLY A 49 0.73 4.80 -1.05
N LEU A 50 -0.46 5.11 -1.57
CA LEU A 50 -1.45 4.11 -2.02
C LEU A 50 -0.96 3.21 -3.17
N GLY A 51 0.03 3.65 -3.93
CA GLY A 51 0.58 2.88 -5.03
C GLY A 51 0.85 3.71 -6.29
N ASN A 52 0.61 3.12 -7.45
CA ASN A 52 0.75 3.75 -8.76
C ASN A 52 -0.55 4.44 -9.24
N THR A 53 -0.49 5.06 -10.42
CA THR A 53 -1.64 5.74 -11.04
C THR A 53 -2.90 4.88 -11.12
N ALA A 54 -2.78 3.58 -11.44
CA ALA A 54 -3.94 2.70 -11.57
C ALA A 54 -4.67 2.52 -10.23
N ILE A 55 -3.93 2.32 -9.13
CA ILE A 55 -4.49 2.14 -7.78
C ILE A 55 -5.17 3.43 -7.30
N LEU A 56 -4.52 4.59 -7.49
CA LEU A 56 -5.10 5.86 -7.10
C LEU A 56 -6.35 6.22 -7.93
N LEU A 57 -6.36 5.88 -9.21
CA LEU A 57 -7.53 6.07 -10.07
C LEU A 57 -8.73 5.25 -9.57
N GLU A 58 -8.52 3.99 -9.21
CA GLU A 58 -9.59 3.16 -8.65
C GLU A 58 -10.03 3.65 -7.26
N ALA A 59 -9.08 4.12 -6.42
CA ALA A 59 -9.38 4.76 -5.16
C ALA A 59 -10.25 6.01 -5.31
N LEU A 60 -9.95 6.83 -6.34
CA LEU A 60 -10.70 8.04 -6.65
C LEU A 60 -12.12 7.70 -7.16
N LYS A 61 -12.25 6.76 -8.10
CA LYS A 61 -13.54 6.32 -8.65
C LYS A 61 -14.44 5.67 -7.60
N SER A 62 -13.88 4.86 -6.71
CA SER A 62 -14.62 4.22 -5.62
C SER A 62 -15.01 5.17 -4.49
N GLY A 63 -14.51 6.42 -4.49
CA GLY A 63 -14.72 7.36 -3.40
C GLY A 63 -13.91 7.08 -2.14
N SER A 64 -12.91 6.19 -2.22
CA SER A 64 -11.98 5.93 -1.11
C SER A 64 -11.05 7.12 -0.84
N ILE A 65 -10.80 7.93 -1.88
CA ILE A 65 -10.20 9.26 -1.81
C ILE A 65 -11.05 10.25 -2.62
N ASP A 66 -10.92 11.53 -2.34
CA ASP A 66 -11.66 12.60 -3.01
C ASP A 66 -10.82 13.28 -4.10
N LEU A 67 -9.50 13.38 -3.86
CA LEU A 67 -8.53 13.97 -4.78
C LEU A 67 -7.11 13.44 -4.55
N TYR A 68 -6.22 13.68 -5.51
CA TYR A 68 -4.78 13.48 -5.36
C TYR A 68 -3.98 14.30 -6.37
N PRO A 69 -2.69 14.62 -6.10
CA PRO A 69 -1.83 15.30 -7.06
C PRO A 69 -1.45 14.35 -8.20
N GLU A 70 -1.66 14.78 -9.43
CA GLU A 70 -1.39 14.04 -10.65
C GLU A 70 -0.75 14.97 -11.68
N TYR A 71 -0.30 14.41 -12.79
CA TYR A 71 0.37 15.16 -13.87
C TYR A 71 -0.41 15.05 -15.18
N THR A 72 -0.48 16.16 -15.91
CA THR A 72 -1.27 16.23 -17.17
C THR A 72 -0.89 15.16 -18.18
N GLY A 73 0.40 14.87 -18.33
CA GLY A 73 0.91 13.80 -19.20
C GLY A 73 0.44 12.41 -18.75
N THR A 74 0.46 12.14 -17.44
CA THR A 74 -0.03 10.87 -16.88
C THR A 74 -1.54 10.73 -17.08
N ILE A 75 -2.32 11.81 -16.87
CA ILE A 75 -3.76 11.80 -17.13
C ILE A 75 -4.01 11.45 -18.60
N ALA A 76 -3.31 12.07 -19.55
CA ALA A 76 -3.47 11.80 -20.96
C ALA A 76 -3.08 10.36 -21.31
N ARG A 77 -1.89 9.92 -20.94
CA ARG A 77 -1.29 8.66 -21.39
C ARG A 77 -1.82 7.45 -20.63
N GLU A 78 -1.93 7.53 -19.30
CA GLU A 78 -2.28 6.37 -18.48
C GLU A 78 -3.77 6.28 -18.16
N ILE A 79 -4.45 7.39 -17.93
CA ILE A 79 -5.88 7.39 -17.58
C ILE A 79 -6.75 7.39 -18.82
N LEU A 80 -6.50 8.34 -19.74
CA LEU A 80 -7.30 8.52 -20.95
C LEU A 80 -6.80 7.69 -22.15
N LYS A 81 -5.64 7.05 -22.01
CA LYS A 81 -4.99 6.24 -23.08
C LYS A 81 -4.86 6.99 -24.42
N SER A 82 -4.69 8.32 -24.35
CA SER A 82 -4.56 9.20 -25.52
C SER A 82 -3.10 9.46 -25.86
N GLU A 83 -2.78 9.40 -27.13
CA GLU A 83 -1.44 9.76 -27.64
C GLU A 83 -1.31 11.25 -27.99
N GLU A 84 -2.42 11.98 -27.99
CA GLU A 84 -2.45 13.40 -28.26
C GLU A 84 -1.87 14.22 -27.09
N ARG A 85 -1.28 15.35 -27.41
CA ARG A 85 -0.91 16.37 -26.43
C ARG A 85 -2.15 17.18 -26.08
N LEU A 86 -2.73 16.90 -24.92
CA LEU A 86 -3.97 17.52 -24.46
C LEU A 86 -3.66 18.63 -23.46
N GLY A 87 -4.18 19.84 -23.71
CA GLY A 87 -4.23 20.88 -22.69
C GLY A 87 -5.30 20.59 -21.64
N LEU A 88 -5.26 21.30 -20.50
CA LEU A 88 -6.14 21.03 -19.34
C LEU A 88 -7.64 21.05 -19.70
N ALA A 89 -8.08 21.95 -20.59
CA ALA A 89 -9.47 22.00 -21.02
C ALA A 89 -9.90 20.73 -21.80
N ALA A 90 -9.06 20.23 -22.70
CA ALA A 90 -9.32 19.01 -23.46
C ALA A 90 -9.25 17.76 -22.57
N LEU A 91 -8.34 17.74 -21.57
CA LEU A 91 -8.30 16.69 -20.54
C LEU A 91 -9.64 16.63 -19.80
N ASN A 92 -10.16 17.77 -19.36
CA ASN A 92 -11.41 17.83 -18.61
C ASN A 92 -12.62 17.35 -19.44
N GLN A 93 -12.68 17.69 -20.71
CA GLN A 93 -13.74 17.16 -21.59
C GLN A 93 -13.75 15.63 -21.65
N ARG A 94 -12.57 14.99 -21.67
CA ARG A 94 -12.42 13.53 -21.71
C ARG A 94 -12.54 12.87 -20.33
N LEU A 95 -12.28 13.60 -19.24
CA LEU A 95 -12.45 13.13 -17.85
C LEU A 95 -13.92 13.17 -17.40
N GLN A 96 -14.71 14.08 -17.92
CA GLN A 96 -16.12 14.27 -17.55
C GLN A 96 -16.97 12.98 -17.60
N PRO A 97 -16.90 12.16 -18.67
CA PRO A 97 -17.65 10.89 -18.70
C PRO A 97 -17.22 9.88 -17.64
N LEU A 98 -16.02 10.03 -17.09
CA LEU A 98 -15.50 9.21 -15.98
C LEU A 98 -15.90 9.75 -14.61
N GLY A 99 -16.66 10.85 -14.54
CA GLY A 99 -17.00 11.52 -13.29
C GLY A 99 -15.80 12.21 -12.61
N LEU A 100 -14.76 12.54 -13.38
CA LEU A 100 -13.51 13.12 -12.90
C LEU A 100 -13.28 14.51 -13.48
N ALA A 101 -12.43 15.29 -12.80
CA ALA A 101 -11.94 16.57 -13.30
C ALA A 101 -10.51 16.81 -12.83
N ALA A 102 -9.76 17.58 -13.64
CA ALA A 102 -8.41 18.03 -13.30
C ALA A 102 -8.38 19.57 -13.23
N GLY A 103 -7.68 20.11 -12.23
CA GLY A 103 -7.61 21.57 -12.05
C GLY A 103 -6.53 21.97 -11.08
N ILE A 104 -6.48 23.26 -10.75
CA ILE A 104 -5.54 23.84 -9.79
C ILE A 104 -4.10 23.47 -10.17
N PRO A 105 -3.57 24.01 -11.29
CA PRO A 105 -2.16 23.81 -11.65
C PRO A 105 -1.25 24.34 -10.55
N LEU A 106 -0.35 23.48 -10.05
CA LEU A 106 0.49 23.84 -8.88
C LEU A 106 1.62 24.80 -9.24
N GLY A 107 2.07 24.85 -10.51
CA GLY A 107 3.04 25.82 -11.00
C GLY A 107 4.36 25.20 -11.52
N PHE A 108 4.47 23.88 -11.58
CA PHE A 108 5.66 23.20 -12.10
C PHE A 108 5.29 22.01 -12.98
N SER A 109 6.29 21.58 -13.75
CA SER A 109 6.22 20.35 -14.55
C SER A 109 7.29 19.39 -14.08
N ASN A 110 6.94 18.11 -13.95
CA ASN A 110 7.86 17.05 -13.56
C ASN A 110 7.90 15.97 -14.64
N SER A 111 8.77 16.15 -15.62
CA SER A 111 8.90 15.24 -16.76
C SER A 111 9.80 14.04 -16.41
N TYR A 112 9.60 12.95 -17.15
CA TYR A 112 10.63 11.93 -17.26
C TYR A 112 11.84 12.43 -18.04
N ALA A 113 13.02 11.95 -17.64
CA ALA A 113 14.24 12.08 -18.43
C ALA A 113 15.10 10.83 -18.26
N LEU A 114 16.07 10.61 -19.14
CA LEU A 114 17.16 9.66 -18.90
C LEU A 114 18.36 10.39 -18.31
N GLY A 115 18.98 9.79 -17.31
CA GLY A 115 20.13 10.34 -16.62
C GLY A 115 21.36 9.45 -16.67
N MET A 116 22.53 10.07 -16.71
CA MET A 116 23.84 9.43 -16.63
C MET A 116 24.73 10.15 -15.64
N ARG A 117 25.76 9.46 -15.10
CA ARG A 117 26.83 10.17 -14.38
C ARG A 117 27.49 11.20 -15.32
N ARG A 118 27.64 12.43 -14.85
CA ARG A 118 28.24 13.54 -15.62
C ARG A 118 29.56 13.16 -16.26
N LYS A 119 30.46 12.56 -15.49
CA LYS A 119 31.79 12.10 -15.97
C LYS A 119 31.72 11.11 -17.14
N ASP A 120 30.71 10.22 -17.13
CA ASP A 120 30.56 9.23 -18.19
C ASP A 120 29.88 9.83 -19.42
N ALA A 121 28.92 10.72 -19.24
CA ALA A 121 28.29 11.46 -20.32
C ALA A 121 29.32 12.32 -21.08
N GLU A 122 30.17 13.05 -20.36
CA GLU A 122 31.26 13.84 -20.93
C GLU A 122 32.30 12.96 -21.66
N ARG A 123 32.75 11.85 -21.03
CA ARG A 123 33.70 10.92 -21.62
C ARG A 123 33.21 10.27 -22.91
N LEU A 124 31.89 9.96 -22.98
CA LEU A 124 31.26 9.29 -24.12
C LEU A 124 30.71 10.30 -25.15
N GLY A 125 30.71 11.58 -24.84
CA GLY A 125 30.11 12.61 -25.67
C GLY A 125 28.57 12.53 -25.77
N VAL A 126 27.91 11.92 -24.78
CA VAL A 126 26.45 11.75 -24.71
C VAL A 126 25.83 12.98 -24.05
N ARG A 127 25.00 13.71 -24.79
CA ARG A 127 24.22 14.86 -24.28
C ARG A 127 22.74 14.71 -24.49
N LYS A 128 22.35 13.95 -25.50
CA LYS A 128 20.97 13.77 -25.96
C LYS A 128 20.57 12.31 -25.89
N VAL A 129 19.28 12.06 -25.79
CA VAL A 129 18.74 10.69 -25.81
C VAL A 129 19.11 9.97 -27.11
N SER A 130 19.12 10.68 -28.26
CA SER A 130 19.53 10.10 -29.55
C SER A 130 20.99 9.61 -29.59
N ASP A 131 21.88 10.16 -28.78
CA ASP A 131 23.28 9.72 -28.72
C ASP A 131 23.43 8.31 -28.16
N LEU A 132 22.53 7.89 -27.26
CA LEU A 132 22.55 6.56 -26.65
C LEU A 132 22.45 5.41 -27.66
N ALA A 133 21.87 5.65 -28.84
CA ALA A 133 21.76 4.63 -29.88
C ALA A 133 23.13 4.17 -30.40
N LYS A 134 24.17 5.00 -30.25
CA LYS A 134 25.55 4.70 -30.66
C LYS A 134 26.30 3.85 -29.64
N HIS A 135 25.75 3.68 -28.43
CA HIS A 135 26.41 3.06 -27.28
C HIS A 135 25.64 1.84 -26.78
N ALA A 136 25.50 0.80 -27.61
CA ALA A 136 24.71 -0.39 -27.33
C ALA A 136 25.11 -1.16 -26.04
N ALA A 137 26.37 -0.99 -25.60
CA ALA A 137 26.92 -1.67 -24.41
C ALA A 137 26.53 -1.00 -23.08
N LEU A 138 25.91 0.19 -23.09
CA LEU A 138 25.49 0.85 -21.86
C LEU A 138 24.42 0.02 -21.13
N ARG A 139 24.60 -0.13 -19.84
CA ARG A 139 23.70 -0.87 -18.94
C ARG A 139 22.62 0.07 -18.42
N PHE A 140 21.39 -0.22 -18.78
CA PHE A 140 20.23 0.54 -18.35
C PHE A 140 19.59 -0.11 -17.13
N GLY A 141 19.37 0.67 -16.07
CA GLY A 141 18.54 0.31 -14.92
C GLY A 141 17.38 1.28 -14.82
N LEU A 142 16.19 0.81 -15.15
CA LEU A 142 14.99 1.65 -15.26
C LEU A 142 13.96 1.24 -14.22
N SER A 143 13.15 2.21 -13.78
CA SER A 143 12.07 1.94 -12.83
C SER A 143 11.03 0.99 -13.42
N HIS A 144 10.42 0.16 -12.56
CA HIS A 144 9.38 -0.78 -12.99
C HIS A 144 8.19 -0.05 -13.62
N GLU A 145 7.87 1.16 -13.14
CA GLU A 145 6.82 1.98 -13.71
C GLU A 145 7.19 2.44 -15.12
N PHE A 146 8.39 2.98 -15.32
CA PHE A 146 8.85 3.45 -16.62
C PHE A 146 8.95 2.33 -17.66
N LEU A 147 9.32 1.12 -17.23
CA LEU A 147 9.37 -0.07 -18.10
C LEU A 147 7.98 -0.50 -18.60
N GLY A 148 6.94 -0.30 -17.81
CA GLY A 148 5.58 -0.74 -18.13
C GLY A 148 4.71 0.27 -18.86
N ARG A 149 5.10 1.53 -18.89
CA ARG A 149 4.30 2.64 -19.47
C ARG A 149 4.53 2.81 -20.96
N ARG A 150 3.49 3.21 -21.68
CA ARG A 150 3.62 3.56 -23.13
C ARG A 150 4.48 4.80 -23.37
N ASP A 151 4.38 5.80 -22.48
CA ASP A 151 5.20 7.00 -22.45
C ASP A 151 6.53 6.79 -21.70
N GLY A 152 6.86 5.56 -21.37
CA GLY A 152 8.12 5.11 -20.80
C GLY A 152 9.01 4.40 -21.81
N TRP A 153 9.70 3.34 -21.35
CA TRP A 153 10.73 2.66 -22.14
C TRP A 153 10.25 2.12 -23.49
N PRO A 154 9.12 1.39 -23.61
CA PRO A 154 8.71 0.83 -24.90
C PRO A 154 8.53 1.90 -25.98
N GLY A 155 7.89 3.01 -25.66
CA GLY A 155 7.70 4.13 -26.58
C GLY A 155 9.01 4.86 -26.88
N LEU A 156 9.82 5.14 -25.85
CA LEU A 156 11.12 5.80 -25.99
C LEU A 156 12.08 4.98 -26.84
N GLN A 157 12.15 3.66 -26.58
CA GLN A 157 12.97 2.74 -27.34
C GLN A 157 12.61 2.76 -28.84
N ALA A 158 11.32 2.73 -29.16
CA ALA A 158 10.84 2.79 -30.54
C ALA A 158 11.15 4.13 -31.19
N ALA A 159 10.87 5.26 -30.50
CA ALA A 159 11.08 6.61 -31.01
C ALA A 159 12.56 6.92 -31.31
N TYR A 160 13.44 6.46 -30.44
CA TYR A 160 14.89 6.71 -30.54
C TYR A 160 15.68 5.56 -31.14
N ARG A 161 15.03 4.40 -31.41
CA ARG A 161 15.65 3.16 -31.90
C ARG A 161 16.80 2.68 -31.02
N LEU A 162 16.56 2.68 -29.70
CA LEU A 162 17.55 2.31 -28.70
C LEU A 162 17.77 0.79 -28.68
N PRO A 163 19.01 0.28 -28.79
CA PRO A 163 19.29 -1.16 -28.84
C PRO A 163 19.35 -1.82 -27.47
N GLN A 164 19.37 -1.03 -26.37
CA GLN A 164 19.61 -1.53 -25.02
C GLN A 164 18.43 -2.34 -24.50
N LYS A 165 18.77 -3.29 -23.59
CA LYS A 165 17.79 -4.08 -22.82
C LYS A 165 17.91 -3.71 -21.35
N PRO A 166 17.01 -2.90 -20.80
CA PRO A 166 17.09 -2.43 -19.41
C PRO A 166 16.81 -3.52 -18.40
N ARG A 167 17.37 -3.37 -17.18
CA ARG A 167 16.94 -4.10 -15.97
C ARG A 167 15.90 -3.27 -15.24
N GLY A 168 14.88 -3.93 -14.66
CA GLY A 168 13.93 -3.28 -13.76
C GLY A 168 14.54 -3.09 -12.38
N LEU A 169 14.49 -1.87 -11.85
CA LEU A 169 14.94 -1.50 -10.52
C LEU A 169 13.87 -0.67 -9.81
N ASP A 170 13.95 -0.58 -8.50
CA ASP A 170 13.24 0.46 -7.77
C ASP A 170 13.90 1.82 -8.05
N HIS A 171 13.09 2.87 -8.22
CA HIS A 171 13.57 4.19 -8.58
C HIS A 171 14.61 4.74 -7.61
N GLY A 172 14.40 4.54 -6.29
CA GLY A 172 15.36 4.96 -5.27
C GLY A 172 16.68 4.21 -5.32
N ILE A 173 16.63 2.89 -5.61
CA ILE A 173 17.80 2.01 -5.72
C ILE A 173 18.60 2.32 -7.00
N ALA A 174 17.95 2.75 -8.08
CA ALA A 174 18.60 3.06 -9.34
C ALA A 174 19.65 4.19 -9.18
N TYR A 175 19.43 5.17 -8.31
CA TYR A 175 20.40 6.21 -7.99
C TYR A 175 21.70 5.65 -7.39
N GLU A 176 21.57 4.73 -6.43
CA GLU A 176 22.73 4.09 -5.78
C GLU A 176 23.47 3.18 -6.76
N ALA A 177 22.74 2.40 -7.58
CA ALA A 177 23.32 1.56 -8.61
C ALA A 177 24.07 2.38 -9.69
N LEU A 178 23.52 3.54 -10.07
CA LEU A 178 24.20 4.46 -10.99
C LEU A 178 25.47 5.03 -10.36
N ALA A 179 25.41 5.47 -9.10
CA ALA A 179 26.57 6.00 -8.38
C ALA A 179 27.67 4.95 -8.21
N ALA A 180 27.31 3.71 -7.87
CA ALA A 180 28.23 2.58 -7.74
C ALA A 180 28.81 2.11 -9.09
N GLY A 181 28.25 2.55 -10.22
CA GLY A 181 28.70 2.12 -11.54
C GLY A 181 28.16 0.75 -11.95
N GLU A 182 27.15 0.24 -11.31
CA GLU A 182 26.47 -1.03 -11.70
C GLU A 182 25.59 -0.86 -12.92
N ILE A 183 25.03 0.35 -13.11
CA ILE A 183 24.33 0.79 -14.31
C ILE A 183 24.95 2.07 -14.84
N ASP A 184 24.65 2.41 -16.08
CA ASP A 184 25.23 3.59 -16.77
C ASP A 184 24.16 4.63 -17.09
N VAL A 185 22.89 4.20 -17.23
CA VAL A 185 21.73 5.05 -17.54
C VAL A 185 20.57 4.64 -16.66
N MET A 186 19.82 5.62 -16.14
CA MET A 186 18.55 5.42 -15.43
C MET A 186 17.47 6.38 -15.94
N ASP A 187 16.19 6.07 -15.67
CA ASP A 187 15.13 7.06 -15.74
C ASP A 187 15.10 7.89 -14.45
N LEU A 188 14.75 9.15 -14.59
CA LEU A 188 14.65 10.08 -13.48
C LEU A 188 13.51 11.07 -13.72
N TYR A 189 13.10 11.75 -12.67
CA TYR A 189 12.17 12.87 -12.73
C TYR A 189 12.95 14.19 -12.70
N THR A 190 12.54 15.16 -13.53
CA THR A 190 13.28 16.43 -13.65
C THR A 190 13.32 17.28 -12.37
N THR A 191 12.50 16.96 -11.38
CA THR A 191 12.47 17.58 -10.06
C THR A 191 13.19 16.76 -8.97
N ASP A 192 13.85 15.66 -9.32
CA ASP A 192 14.56 14.82 -8.35
C ASP A 192 15.78 15.55 -7.74
N ALA A 193 15.78 15.71 -6.44
CA ALA A 193 16.87 16.37 -5.71
C ALA A 193 18.22 15.60 -5.76
N LYS A 194 18.15 14.30 -6.03
CA LYS A 194 19.35 13.43 -6.10
C LYS A 194 20.19 13.67 -7.34
N ILE A 195 19.65 14.31 -8.38
CA ILE A 195 20.38 14.60 -9.64
C ILE A 195 21.68 15.34 -9.35
N GLU A 196 21.60 16.44 -8.60
CA GLU A 196 22.79 17.23 -8.24
C GLU A 196 23.71 16.49 -7.28
N ARG A 197 23.15 15.85 -6.24
CA ARG A 197 23.91 15.13 -5.22
C ARG A 197 24.79 14.03 -5.81
N PHE A 198 24.28 13.26 -6.79
CA PHE A 198 25.02 12.16 -7.40
C PHE A 198 25.80 12.58 -8.66
N GLY A 199 25.85 13.87 -8.98
CA GLY A 199 26.53 14.39 -10.16
C GLY A 199 26.00 13.80 -11.46
N ILE A 200 24.68 13.66 -11.53
CA ILE A 200 23.96 13.16 -12.70
C ILE A 200 23.67 14.30 -13.66
N VAL A 201 23.63 14.01 -14.94
CA VAL A 201 23.13 14.91 -15.97
C VAL A 201 21.90 14.26 -16.62
N ALA A 202 20.80 15.01 -16.66
CA ALA A 202 19.63 14.63 -17.44
C ALA A 202 19.95 14.85 -18.92
N LEU A 203 19.64 13.86 -19.76
CA LEU A 203 19.86 13.92 -21.20
C LEU A 203 18.73 14.68 -21.87
N ASP A 204 19.07 15.50 -22.89
CA ASP A 204 18.11 16.28 -23.65
C ASP A 204 17.22 15.37 -24.52
N ASP A 205 15.89 15.51 -24.40
CA ASP A 205 14.89 14.83 -25.22
C ASP A 205 14.77 15.54 -26.59
N ASP A 206 15.75 15.35 -27.44
CA ASP A 206 15.92 16.05 -28.70
C ASP A 206 14.86 15.71 -29.78
N ARG A 207 13.96 14.75 -29.52
CA ARG A 207 12.79 14.45 -30.34
C ARG A 207 11.48 14.84 -29.67
N ALA A 208 11.55 15.47 -28.50
CA ALA A 208 10.40 15.88 -27.72
C ALA A 208 9.38 14.72 -27.54
N PHE A 209 9.89 13.54 -27.17
CA PHE A 209 9.07 12.34 -26.96
C PHE A 209 8.14 12.50 -25.75
N PHE A 210 8.67 13.01 -24.63
CA PHE A 210 7.90 13.17 -23.43
C PHE A 210 6.85 14.29 -23.56
N PRO A 211 5.59 14.05 -23.15
CA PRO A 211 4.59 15.12 -23.05
C PRO A 211 4.93 16.08 -21.89
N ALA A 212 4.18 17.18 -21.79
CA ALA A 212 4.21 18.01 -20.59
C ALA A 212 3.58 17.25 -19.42
N TYR A 213 4.21 17.32 -18.24
CA TYR A 213 3.74 16.73 -17.00
C TYR A 213 3.50 17.82 -15.95
N ASP A 214 2.62 18.77 -16.27
CA ASP A 214 2.28 19.83 -15.33
C ASP A 214 1.53 19.24 -14.16
N ALA A 215 1.98 19.58 -12.94
CA ALA A 215 1.36 19.10 -11.72
C ALA A 215 0.00 19.77 -11.49
N VAL A 216 -1.03 18.95 -11.35
CA VAL A 216 -2.44 19.38 -11.16
C VAL A 216 -3.10 18.52 -10.10
N LEU A 217 -4.26 18.96 -9.58
CA LEU A 217 -5.11 18.11 -8.75
C LEU A 217 -6.09 17.35 -9.64
N LEU A 218 -6.13 16.02 -9.51
CA LEU A 218 -7.16 15.17 -10.09
C LEU A 218 -8.17 14.83 -8.99
N TYR A 219 -9.45 15.09 -9.24
CA TYR A 219 -10.52 14.94 -8.25
C TYR A 219 -11.83 14.45 -8.88
N ARG A 220 -12.71 13.88 -8.06
CA ARG A 220 -14.06 13.56 -8.53
C ARG A 220 -14.86 14.83 -8.80
N ALA A 221 -15.68 14.81 -9.84
CA ALA A 221 -16.47 15.95 -10.30
C ALA A 221 -17.49 16.49 -9.25
N ASP A 222 -17.84 15.68 -8.25
CA ASP A 222 -18.72 16.07 -7.13
C ASP A 222 -18.00 16.83 -6.01
N VAL A 223 -16.66 16.71 -5.91
CA VAL A 223 -15.84 17.29 -4.83
C VAL A 223 -15.99 18.80 -4.69
N PRO A 224 -15.98 19.61 -5.76
CA PRO A 224 -16.17 21.06 -5.61
C PRO A 224 -17.53 21.48 -5.02
N LYS A 225 -18.56 20.62 -5.16
CA LYS A 225 -19.88 20.85 -4.56
C LYS A 225 -19.93 20.43 -3.09
N ARG A 226 -19.28 19.30 -2.77
CA ARG A 226 -19.27 18.74 -1.40
C ARG A 226 -18.34 19.47 -0.46
N PHE A 227 -17.20 19.96 -0.97
CA PHE A 227 -16.09 20.55 -0.23
C PHE A 227 -15.71 21.92 -0.80
N ALA A 228 -16.71 22.79 -1.00
CA ALA A 228 -16.51 24.09 -1.65
C ALA A 228 -15.46 24.98 -0.94
N ARG A 229 -15.46 24.98 0.41
CA ARG A 229 -14.50 25.77 1.20
C ARG A 229 -13.08 25.25 1.07
N GLU A 230 -12.90 23.94 1.09
CA GLU A 230 -11.61 23.27 0.95
C GLU A 230 -11.04 23.51 -0.45
N ILE A 231 -11.85 23.41 -1.49
CA ILE A 231 -11.44 23.68 -2.87
C ILE A 231 -11.02 25.14 -3.06
N GLU A 232 -11.75 26.12 -2.48
CA GLU A 232 -11.34 27.53 -2.55
C GLU A 232 -9.98 27.79 -1.85
N ARG A 233 -9.70 27.07 -0.75
CA ARG A 233 -8.38 27.13 -0.11
C ARG A 233 -7.30 26.45 -0.96
N LEU A 234 -7.59 25.31 -1.59
CA LEU A 234 -6.65 24.63 -2.48
C LEU A 234 -6.31 25.47 -3.71
N LYS A 235 -7.25 26.28 -4.23
CA LYS A 235 -6.97 27.25 -5.31
C LYS A 235 -5.89 28.27 -4.95
N MET A 236 -5.70 28.58 -3.66
CA MET A 236 -4.62 29.47 -3.24
C MET A 236 -3.22 28.86 -3.45
N LEU A 237 -3.12 27.56 -3.74
CA LEU A 237 -1.87 26.89 -4.09
C LEU A 237 -1.56 26.95 -5.60
N GLU A 238 -2.49 27.45 -6.42
CA GLU A 238 -2.30 27.59 -7.86
C GLU A 238 -1.07 28.46 -8.17
N GLY A 239 -0.14 27.90 -8.96
CA GLY A 239 1.09 28.58 -9.36
C GLY A 239 2.11 28.82 -8.22
N ARG A 240 1.87 28.35 -7.00
CA ARG A 240 2.74 28.65 -5.85
C ARG A 240 3.97 27.76 -5.71
N ILE A 241 4.00 26.63 -6.39
CA ILE A 241 5.11 25.69 -6.32
C ILE A 241 5.79 25.70 -7.70
N ASP A 242 6.84 26.49 -7.86
CA ASP A 242 7.65 26.41 -9.08
C ASP A 242 8.61 25.18 -9.03
N ALA A 243 9.24 24.85 -10.15
CA ALA A 243 10.16 23.71 -10.26
C ALA A 243 11.31 23.78 -9.25
N GLN A 244 11.86 24.97 -9.00
CA GLN A 244 12.94 25.17 -8.04
C GLN A 244 12.45 24.98 -6.60
N ALA A 245 11.24 25.43 -6.27
CA ALA A 245 10.64 25.19 -4.98
C ALA A 245 10.43 23.67 -4.77
N MET A 246 9.94 22.95 -5.79
CA MET A 246 9.71 21.51 -5.68
C MET A 246 11.03 20.75 -5.50
N ILE A 247 12.09 21.09 -6.24
CA ILE A 247 13.43 20.51 -6.05
C ILE A 247 13.92 20.74 -4.60
N ARG A 248 13.74 21.95 -4.05
CA ARG A 248 14.11 22.24 -2.66
C ARG A 248 13.31 21.40 -1.67
N LEU A 249 12.00 21.26 -1.86
CA LEU A 249 11.13 20.44 -1.00
C LEU A 249 11.55 18.95 -1.05
N ASN A 250 11.82 18.43 -2.24
CA ASN A 250 12.35 17.08 -2.41
C ASN A 250 13.71 16.92 -1.71
N ALA A 251 14.60 17.92 -1.80
CA ALA A 251 15.88 17.91 -1.12
C ALA A 251 15.74 17.88 0.42
N ARG A 252 14.82 18.66 0.97
CA ARG A 252 14.53 18.65 2.43
C ARG A 252 14.13 17.25 2.90
N ALA A 253 13.28 16.57 2.15
CA ALA A 253 12.85 15.21 2.49
C ALA A 253 13.95 14.18 2.26
N GLU A 254 14.58 14.17 1.08
CA GLU A 254 15.49 13.08 0.67
C GLU A 254 16.90 13.23 1.21
N LEU A 255 17.45 14.45 1.24
CA LEU A 255 18.82 14.72 1.65
C LEU A 255 18.89 15.06 3.13
N ASP A 256 18.00 15.93 3.63
CA ASP A 256 17.98 16.33 5.04
C ASP A 256 17.21 15.35 5.92
N LYS A 257 16.52 14.36 5.31
CA LYS A 257 15.71 13.34 6.00
C LYS A 257 14.59 13.96 6.84
N MET A 258 14.03 15.06 6.35
CA MET A 258 12.91 15.71 7.02
C MET A 258 11.61 14.95 6.73
N PRO A 259 10.75 14.68 7.73
CA PRO A 259 9.44 14.08 7.50
C PRO A 259 8.60 14.89 6.52
N PHE A 260 7.85 14.24 5.65
CA PHE A 260 7.02 14.92 4.63
C PHE A 260 6.07 15.95 5.22
N ALA A 261 5.44 15.61 6.37
CA ALA A 261 4.56 16.53 7.08
C ALA A 261 5.27 17.79 7.56
N ASP A 262 6.56 17.71 7.91
CA ASP A 262 7.36 18.85 8.35
C ASP A 262 7.81 19.70 7.16
N VAL A 263 8.17 19.05 6.03
CA VAL A 263 8.48 19.74 4.77
C VAL A 263 7.27 20.57 4.30
N ALA A 264 6.08 19.97 4.35
CA ALA A 264 4.82 20.63 4.00
C ALA A 264 4.53 21.80 4.94
N ARG A 265 4.73 21.61 6.24
CA ARG A 265 4.51 22.63 7.27
C ARG A 265 5.44 23.84 7.07
N GLU A 266 6.73 23.59 6.78
CA GLU A 266 7.71 24.63 6.47
C GLU A 266 7.29 25.43 5.22
N PHE A 267 6.85 24.76 4.16
CA PHE A 267 6.34 25.39 2.95
C PHE A 267 5.11 26.29 3.23
N LEU A 268 4.23 25.85 4.11
CA LEU A 268 3.03 26.60 4.50
C LEU A 268 3.32 27.74 5.50
N GLY A 269 4.58 27.97 5.89
CA GLY A 269 5.01 29.06 6.75
C GLY A 269 4.93 28.75 8.25
N ALA A 270 4.71 27.50 8.65
CA ALA A 270 4.78 27.08 10.03
C ALA A 270 6.19 26.55 10.37
N ARG A 271 6.60 26.68 11.66
CA ARG A 271 7.91 26.14 12.07
C ARG A 271 7.92 24.61 11.98
N ALA A 272 8.92 24.07 11.29
CA ALA A 272 9.22 22.64 11.32
C ALA A 272 9.55 22.22 12.77
N GLN A 273 9.02 21.08 13.20
CA GLN A 273 9.46 20.49 14.46
C GLN A 273 10.85 19.89 14.28
N SER A 274 11.71 20.07 15.30
CA SER A 274 13.09 19.55 15.32
C SER A 274 13.15 18.07 14.93
N ARG A 275 14.25 17.63 14.28
CA ARG A 275 14.52 16.24 13.88
C ARG A 275 14.06 15.27 14.96
N ALA A 276 13.05 14.48 14.63
CA ALA A 276 12.59 13.43 15.51
C ALA A 276 13.62 12.27 15.47
N GLY A 277 14.36 12.08 16.54
CA GLY A 277 15.14 10.85 16.73
C GLY A 277 14.22 9.63 16.74
N PHE A 278 14.80 8.42 16.66
CA PHE A 278 14.04 7.15 16.68
C PHE A 278 12.93 7.10 17.74
N ALA A 279 13.22 7.53 18.98
CA ALA A 279 12.23 7.54 20.06
C ALA A 279 11.04 8.46 19.74
N ALA A 280 11.28 9.64 19.16
CA ALA A 280 10.20 10.54 18.79
C ALA A 280 9.40 10.04 17.58
N ALA A 281 10.06 9.36 16.62
CA ALA A 281 9.36 8.66 15.54
C ALA A 281 8.53 7.49 16.09
N LEU A 282 9.02 6.76 17.08
CA LEU A 282 8.33 5.63 17.69
C LEU A 282 7.06 6.07 18.42
N PHE A 283 7.17 7.13 19.26
CA PHE A 283 6.07 7.64 20.09
C PHE A 283 5.38 8.88 19.47
N ALA A 284 5.42 9.03 18.16
CA ALA A 284 4.69 10.09 17.49
C ALA A 284 3.17 9.98 17.75
N PRO A 285 2.40 11.09 17.72
CA PRO A 285 1.00 11.13 18.12
C PRO A 285 0.08 10.13 17.41
N ASP A 286 0.45 9.71 16.20
CA ASP A 286 -0.27 8.75 15.38
C ASP A 286 -0.02 7.27 15.77
N PHE A 287 0.95 6.98 16.67
CA PHE A 287 1.30 5.60 17.05
C PHE A 287 0.10 4.81 17.56
N GLY A 288 -0.72 5.41 18.42
CA GLY A 288 -1.92 4.76 18.97
C GLY A 288 -2.94 4.41 17.89
N ARG A 289 -3.14 5.30 16.91
CA ARG A 289 -4.01 5.06 15.74
C ARG A 289 -3.47 3.90 14.90
N LEU A 290 -2.21 3.95 14.52
CA LEU A 290 -1.58 2.91 13.69
C LEU A 290 -1.60 1.55 14.37
N LEU A 291 -1.37 1.50 15.68
CA LEU A 291 -1.45 0.26 16.46
C LEU A 291 -2.87 -0.29 16.50
N ALA A 292 -3.87 0.57 16.73
CA ALA A 292 -5.28 0.16 16.75
C ALA A 292 -5.76 -0.37 15.39
N GLU A 293 -5.40 0.30 14.29
CA GLU A 293 -5.66 -0.15 12.93
C GLU A 293 -5.01 -1.51 12.65
N HIS A 294 -3.75 -1.67 13.04
CA HIS A 294 -3.02 -2.93 12.87
C HIS A 294 -3.67 -4.08 13.64
N LEU A 295 -4.03 -3.86 14.90
CA LEU A 295 -4.74 -4.84 15.72
C LEU A 295 -6.13 -5.16 15.12
N GLY A 296 -6.85 -4.15 14.63
CA GLY A 296 -8.15 -4.32 13.96
C GLY A 296 -8.05 -5.22 12.72
N LEU A 297 -7.03 -5.02 11.89
CA LEU A 297 -6.75 -5.86 10.72
C LEU A 297 -6.43 -7.30 11.13
N VAL A 298 -5.52 -7.49 12.09
CA VAL A 298 -5.08 -8.82 12.56
C VAL A 298 -6.22 -9.58 13.21
N PHE A 299 -6.85 -9.02 14.23
CA PHE A 299 -7.87 -9.74 14.98
C PHE A 299 -9.21 -9.83 14.25
N GLY A 300 -9.55 -8.83 13.43
CA GLY A 300 -10.73 -8.88 12.57
C GLY A 300 -10.64 -10.00 11.54
N SER A 301 -9.53 -10.09 10.81
CA SER A 301 -9.30 -11.17 9.84
C SER A 301 -9.19 -12.55 10.50
N LEU A 302 -8.52 -12.63 11.67
CA LEU A 302 -8.39 -13.85 12.44
C LEU A 302 -9.74 -14.38 12.94
N ALA A 303 -10.61 -13.51 13.43
CA ALA A 303 -11.95 -13.89 13.89
C ALA A 303 -12.79 -14.48 12.75
N ILE A 304 -12.77 -13.83 11.57
CA ILE A 304 -13.45 -14.33 10.36
C ILE A 304 -12.83 -15.67 9.93
N ALA A 305 -11.50 -15.78 9.96
CA ALA A 305 -10.79 -17.00 9.59
C ALA A 305 -11.07 -18.17 10.55
N ALA A 306 -11.20 -17.91 11.83
CA ALA A 306 -11.60 -18.93 12.81
C ALA A 306 -13.05 -19.38 12.61
N LEU A 307 -13.96 -18.40 12.39
CA LEU A 307 -15.39 -18.69 12.14
C LEU A 307 -15.61 -19.54 10.89
N VAL A 308 -14.78 -19.42 9.86
CA VAL A 308 -14.87 -20.20 8.61
C VAL A 308 -13.95 -21.41 8.64
N GLY A 309 -12.71 -21.27 9.09
CA GLY A 309 -11.67 -22.30 9.04
C GLY A 309 -11.92 -23.46 9.97
N VAL A 310 -12.48 -23.21 11.18
CA VAL A 310 -12.82 -24.30 12.11
C VAL A 310 -13.95 -25.18 11.54
N PRO A 311 -15.09 -24.66 11.06
CA PRO A 311 -16.09 -25.48 10.37
C PRO A 311 -15.53 -26.22 9.13
N LEU A 312 -14.69 -25.57 8.31
CA LEU A 312 -14.07 -26.24 7.16
C LEU A 312 -13.17 -27.41 7.59
N GLY A 313 -12.36 -27.24 8.64
CA GLY A 313 -11.55 -28.30 9.21
C GLY A 313 -12.39 -29.44 9.79
N LEU A 314 -13.53 -29.13 10.42
CA LEU A 314 -14.50 -30.12 10.88
C LEU A 314 -15.10 -30.91 9.72
N VAL A 315 -15.54 -30.26 8.66
CA VAL A 315 -16.06 -30.92 7.46
C VAL A 315 -14.99 -31.84 6.85
N ALA A 316 -13.76 -31.36 6.74
CA ALA A 316 -12.63 -32.18 6.25
C ALA A 316 -12.39 -33.40 7.14
N ALA A 317 -12.49 -33.31 8.48
CA ALA A 317 -12.30 -34.43 9.38
C ALA A 317 -13.44 -35.45 9.31
N LYS A 318 -14.68 -35.00 9.08
CA LYS A 318 -15.87 -35.85 9.00
C LYS A 318 -16.10 -36.48 7.62
N GLN A 319 -15.60 -35.87 6.57
CA GLN A 319 -15.82 -36.30 5.19
C GLN A 319 -14.48 -36.51 4.47
N ALA A 320 -13.93 -37.75 4.58
CA ALA A 320 -12.58 -38.08 4.09
C ALA A 320 -12.38 -37.76 2.58
N TRP A 321 -13.42 -37.84 1.76
CA TRP A 321 -13.35 -37.54 0.33
C TRP A 321 -13.20 -36.04 0.04
N LEU A 322 -13.67 -35.15 0.94
CA LEU A 322 -13.51 -33.71 0.85
C LEU A 322 -12.21 -33.21 1.46
N ALA A 323 -11.56 -34.00 2.33
CA ALA A 323 -10.39 -33.54 3.10
C ALA A 323 -9.27 -33.03 2.19
N GLN A 324 -8.82 -33.85 1.24
CA GLN A 324 -7.74 -33.48 0.33
C GLN A 324 -8.10 -32.32 -0.61
N PRO A 325 -9.23 -32.33 -1.35
CA PRO A 325 -9.61 -31.19 -2.19
C PRO A 325 -9.70 -29.88 -1.43
N LEU A 326 -10.29 -29.89 -0.23
CA LEU A 326 -10.47 -28.71 0.59
C LEU A 326 -9.14 -28.15 1.10
N LEU A 327 -8.28 -29.02 1.66
CA LEU A 327 -6.97 -28.60 2.16
C LEU A 327 -6.05 -28.11 1.04
N VAL A 328 -6.10 -28.75 -0.15
CA VAL A 328 -5.38 -28.29 -1.35
C VAL A 328 -5.90 -26.94 -1.78
N PHE A 329 -7.22 -26.73 -1.85
CA PHE A 329 -7.81 -25.45 -2.24
C PHE A 329 -7.39 -24.32 -1.31
N VAL A 330 -7.53 -24.50 0.01
CA VAL A 330 -7.12 -23.52 1.00
C VAL A 330 -5.59 -23.29 0.97
N GLY A 331 -4.82 -24.35 0.71
CA GLY A 331 -3.37 -24.27 0.53
C GLY A 331 -2.97 -23.42 -0.68
N LEU A 332 -3.65 -23.59 -1.80
CA LEU A 332 -3.39 -22.80 -3.02
C LEU A 332 -3.61 -21.30 -2.79
N LEU A 333 -4.60 -20.91 -1.99
CA LEU A 333 -4.85 -19.50 -1.66
C LEU A 333 -3.63 -18.85 -0.99
N GLN A 334 -2.90 -19.60 -0.16
CA GLN A 334 -1.72 -19.11 0.54
C GLN A 334 -0.47 -19.01 -0.37
N THR A 335 -0.47 -19.67 -1.53
CA THR A 335 0.65 -19.58 -2.49
C THR A 335 0.62 -18.31 -3.33
N ILE A 336 -0.50 -17.61 -3.38
CA ILE A 336 -0.62 -16.36 -4.12
C ILE A 336 0.24 -15.29 -3.42
N PRO A 337 1.18 -14.62 -4.12
CA PRO A 337 1.96 -13.54 -3.51
C PRO A 337 1.06 -12.44 -2.93
N SER A 338 1.34 -11.98 -1.72
CA SER A 338 0.46 -11.07 -0.98
C SER A 338 0.15 -9.77 -1.74
N LEU A 339 1.14 -9.16 -2.37
CA LEU A 339 0.91 -7.95 -3.19
C LEU A 339 0.06 -8.24 -4.42
N ALA A 340 0.23 -9.41 -5.05
CA ALA A 340 -0.60 -9.82 -6.18
C ALA A 340 -2.05 -10.08 -5.76
N LEU A 341 -2.25 -10.71 -4.59
CA LEU A 341 -3.59 -10.93 -4.04
C LEU A 341 -4.29 -9.60 -3.73
N LEU A 342 -3.58 -8.65 -3.09
CA LEU A 342 -4.12 -7.32 -2.84
C LEU A 342 -4.50 -6.60 -4.14
N ALA A 343 -3.64 -6.65 -5.16
CA ALA A 343 -3.92 -6.05 -6.46
C ALA A 343 -5.14 -6.66 -7.16
N LEU A 344 -5.37 -7.98 -6.99
CA LEU A 344 -6.53 -8.67 -7.51
C LEU A 344 -7.82 -8.31 -6.75
N LEU A 345 -7.73 -8.14 -5.44
CA LEU A 345 -8.89 -7.84 -4.59
C LEU A 345 -9.41 -6.41 -4.76
N ILE A 346 -8.58 -5.45 -5.13
CA ILE A 346 -9.00 -4.06 -5.37
C ILE A 346 -10.13 -3.99 -6.41
N PRO A 347 -9.97 -4.48 -7.67
CA PRO A 347 -11.05 -4.43 -8.65
C PRO A 347 -12.25 -5.33 -8.28
N LEU A 348 -12.03 -6.43 -7.54
CA LEU A 348 -13.12 -7.29 -7.09
C LEU A 348 -14.00 -6.65 -6.02
N THR A 349 -13.41 -5.89 -5.10
CA THR A 349 -14.15 -5.20 -4.04
C THR A 349 -14.61 -3.80 -4.43
N GLY A 350 -14.05 -3.24 -5.52
CA GLY A 350 -14.27 -1.86 -5.94
C GLY A 350 -13.78 -0.82 -4.93
N THR A 351 -12.93 -1.23 -3.97
CA THR A 351 -12.41 -0.36 -2.90
C THR A 351 -10.93 -0.61 -2.67
N ILE A 352 -10.23 0.35 -2.05
CA ILE A 352 -8.89 0.16 -1.48
C ILE A 352 -8.95 0.21 0.04
N GLY A 353 -7.88 -0.18 0.71
CA GLY A 353 -7.75 -0.06 2.17
C GLY A 353 -8.32 -1.28 2.90
N LEU A 354 -9.23 -1.02 3.85
CA LEU A 354 -9.65 -1.99 4.87
C LEU A 354 -10.18 -3.32 4.29
N TRP A 355 -11.15 -3.27 3.36
CA TRP A 355 -11.83 -4.48 2.91
C TRP A 355 -10.95 -5.46 2.14
N PRO A 356 -10.21 -5.04 1.07
CA PRO A 356 -9.28 -5.97 0.41
C PRO A 356 -8.18 -6.47 1.35
N ALA A 357 -7.72 -5.64 2.31
CA ALA A 357 -6.74 -6.08 3.30
C ALA A 357 -7.29 -7.16 4.23
N LEU A 358 -8.51 -6.97 4.79
CA LEU A 358 -9.16 -7.97 5.64
C LEU A 358 -9.38 -9.29 4.91
N ILE A 359 -9.83 -9.24 3.64
CA ILE A 359 -10.04 -10.44 2.82
C ILE A 359 -8.71 -11.16 2.58
N ALA A 360 -7.64 -10.45 2.22
CA ALA A 360 -6.33 -11.06 1.99
C ALA A 360 -5.78 -11.73 3.26
N LEU A 361 -5.84 -11.04 4.39
CA LEU A 361 -5.40 -11.58 5.68
C LEU A 361 -6.24 -12.78 6.12
N PHE A 362 -7.56 -12.71 5.92
CA PHE A 362 -8.48 -13.83 6.16
C PHE A 362 -8.08 -15.06 5.34
N LEU A 363 -7.85 -14.91 4.04
CA LEU A 363 -7.47 -16.01 3.15
C LEU A 363 -6.16 -16.67 3.58
N TYR A 364 -5.17 -15.88 4.02
CA TYR A 364 -3.89 -16.42 4.51
C TYR A 364 -4.02 -17.12 5.86
N ALA A 365 -4.93 -16.66 6.72
CA ALA A 365 -5.18 -17.27 8.02
C ALA A 365 -5.96 -18.59 7.94
N LEU A 366 -6.69 -18.85 6.85
CA LEU A 366 -7.54 -20.03 6.70
C LEU A 366 -6.76 -21.34 6.77
N LEU A 367 -5.62 -21.45 6.07
CA LEU A 367 -4.90 -22.73 5.97
C LEU A 367 -4.43 -23.27 7.34
N PRO A 368 -3.69 -22.49 8.17
CA PRO A 368 -3.25 -23.02 9.47
C PRO A 368 -4.42 -23.39 10.38
N ILE A 369 -5.51 -22.63 10.36
CA ILE A 369 -6.70 -22.92 11.18
C ILE A 369 -7.40 -24.19 10.69
N THR A 370 -7.71 -24.27 9.39
CA THR A 370 -8.41 -25.41 8.79
C THR A 370 -7.61 -26.70 8.94
N ARG A 371 -6.30 -26.64 8.66
CA ARG A 371 -5.41 -27.81 8.75
C ARG A 371 -5.24 -28.34 10.16
N ASN A 372 -5.04 -27.43 11.14
CA ASN A 372 -4.89 -27.84 12.52
C ASN A 372 -6.22 -28.32 13.13
N THR A 373 -7.35 -27.73 12.73
CA THR A 373 -8.66 -28.26 13.14
C THR A 373 -8.88 -29.67 12.62
N HIS A 374 -8.60 -29.90 11.33
CA HIS A 374 -8.67 -31.24 10.73
C HIS A 374 -7.76 -32.23 11.46
N ALA A 375 -6.47 -31.88 11.68
CA ALA A 375 -5.51 -32.75 12.36
C ALA A 375 -5.93 -33.05 13.79
N GLY A 376 -6.29 -32.04 14.58
CA GLY A 376 -6.68 -32.22 15.98
C GLY A 376 -7.91 -33.12 16.15
N LEU A 377 -8.88 -33.04 15.24
CA LEU A 377 -10.05 -33.93 15.26
C LEU A 377 -9.69 -35.37 14.90
N LEU A 378 -8.72 -35.59 14.03
CA LEU A 378 -8.25 -36.96 13.67
C LEU A 378 -7.36 -37.58 14.77
N GLU A 379 -6.74 -36.79 15.62
CA GLU A 379 -5.95 -37.27 16.75
C GLU A 379 -6.80 -37.78 17.92
N VAL A 380 -8.11 -37.50 17.96
CA VAL A 380 -9.00 -37.99 19.01
C VAL A 380 -9.03 -39.52 19.01
N PRO A 381 -8.74 -40.19 20.15
CA PRO A 381 -8.67 -41.64 20.22
C PRO A 381 -9.97 -42.31 19.82
N ARG A 382 -9.91 -43.22 18.83
CA ARG A 382 -11.09 -43.91 18.30
C ARG A 382 -11.84 -44.73 19.38
N GLY A 383 -11.12 -45.25 20.37
CA GLY A 383 -11.74 -45.95 21.51
C GLY A 383 -12.68 -45.09 22.30
N LEU A 384 -12.36 -43.82 22.53
CA LEU A 384 -13.24 -42.85 23.19
C LEU A 384 -14.53 -42.61 22.39
N LEU A 385 -14.39 -42.50 21.06
CA LEU A 385 -15.54 -42.27 20.18
C LEU A 385 -16.46 -43.47 20.16
N GLN A 386 -15.90 -44.70 20.12
CA GLN A 386 -16.65 -45.94 20.21
C GLN A 386 -17.37 -46.08 21.55
N ALA A 387 -16.68 -45.83 22.65
CA ALA A 387 -17.30 -45.84 24.01
C ALA A 387 -18.44 -44.84 24.14
N ALA A 388 -18.26 -43.61 23.65
CA ALA A 388 -19.30 -42.61 23.65
C ALA A 388 -20.54 -43.01 22.84
N THR A 389 -20.32 -43.64 21.67
CA THR A 389 -21.42 -44.17 20.83
C THR A 389 -22.12 -45.33 21.53
N ALA A 390 -21.37 -46.24 22.16
CA ALA A 390 -21.93 -47.35 22.93
C ALA A 390 -22.78 -46.88 24.16
N LEU A 391 -22.43 -45.75 24.73
CA LEU A 391 -23.20 -45.08 25.78
C LEU A 391 -24.41 -44.31 25.27
N GLY A 392 -24.68 -44.31 23.98
CA GLY A 392 -25.86 -43.71 23.38
C GLY A 392 -25.74 -42.18 23.18
N LEU A 393 -24.53 -41.60 23.19
CA LEU A 393 -24.37 -40.17 22.90
C LEU A 393 -24.68 -39.88 21.42
N SER A 394 -25.48 -38.86 21.18
CA SER A 394 -25.74 -38.38 19.80
C SER A 394 -24.46 -37.83 19.16
N PRO A 395 -24.34 -37.84 17.82
CA PRO A 395 -23.16 -37.30 17.11
C PRO A 395 -22.83 -35.87 17.50
N ALA A 396 -23.85 -35.04 17.77
CA ALA A 396 -23.64 -33.66 18.22
C ALA A 396 -23.05 -33.58 19.63
N HIS A 397 -23.46 -34.48 20.54
CA HIS A 397 -22.86 -34.58 21.87
C HIS A 397 -21.43 -35.12 21.83
N VAL A 398 -21.16 -36.11 20.98
CA VAL A 398 -19.80 -36.61 20.79
C VAL A 398 -18.89 -35.50 20.29
N LEU A 399 -19.34 -34.74 19.28
CA LEU A 399 -18.57 -33.61 18.75
C LEU A 399 -18.32 -32.54 19.83
N SER A 400 -19.37 -32.08 20.51
CA SER A 400 -19.27 -30.93 21.41
C SER A 400 -18.64 -31.25 22.76
N LYS A 401 -18.76 -32.49 23.24
CA LYS A 401 -18.31 -32.88 24.60
C LYS A 401 -17.02 -33.70 24.61
N ILE A 402 -16.63 -34.27 23.47
CA ILE A 402 -15.45 -35.14 23.38
C ILE A 402 -14.48 -34.62 22.32
N GLU A 403 -14.90 -34.56 21.05
CA GLU A 403 -13.98 -34.26 19.97
C GLU A 403 -13.44 -32.84 20.00
N LEU A 404 -14.31 -31.83 20.11
CA LEU A 404 -13.88 -30.42 20.15
C LEU A 404 -13.03 -30.10 21.37
N PRO A 405 -13.39 -30.51 22.62
CA PRO A 405 -12.52 -30.29 23.78
C PRO A 405 -11.14 -30.93 23.64
N LEU A 406 -11.06 -32.17 23.15
CA LEU A 406 -9.78 -32.87 22.98
C LEU A 406 -8.96 -32.30 21.80
N ALA A 407 -9.60 -31.83 20.74
CA ALA A 407 -8.94 -31.20 19.61
C ALA A 407 -8.55 -29.72 19.88
N LEU A 408 -9.11 -29.10 20.93
CA LEU A 408 -8.97 -27.66 21.19
C LEU A 408 -7.52 -27.18 21.27
N PRO A 409 -6.56 -27.89 21.92
CA PRO A 409 -5.16 -27.47 21.94
C PRO A 409 -4.56 -27.36 20.55
N VAL A 410 -4.83 -28.31 19.66
CA VAL A 410 -4.33 -28.34 18.29
C VAL A 410 -5.02 -27.25 17.45
N ILE A 411 -6.31 -27.04 17.65
CA ILE A 411 -7.06 -25.93 17.00
C ILE A 411 -6.46 -24.59 17.41
N LEU A 412 -6.22 -24.37 18.71
CA LEU A 412 -5.60 -23.15 19.20
C LEU A 412 -4.18 -22.94 18.68
N ALA A 413 -3.40 -23.99 18.50
CA ALA A 413 -2.09 -23.91 17.86
C ALA A 413 -2.20 -23.41 16.40
N GLY A 414 -3.24 -23.85 15.67
CA GLY A 414 -3.55 -23.33 14.34
C GLY A 414 -3.93 -21.84 14.35
N VAL A 415 -4.79 -21.43 15.29
CA VAL A 415 -5.19 -20.03 15.46
C VAL A 415 -3.98 -19.16 15.85
N LYS A 416 -3.13 -19.63 16.79
CA LYS A 416 -1.87 -18.96 17.18
C LYS A 416 -0.96 -18.74 15.97
N THR A 417 -0.75 -19.78 15.15
CA THR A 417 0.07 -19.69 13.94
C THR A 417 -0.51 -18.67 12.96
N ALA A 418 -1.82 -18.70 12.72
CA ALA A 418 -2.52 -17.73 11.88
C ALA A 418 -2.35 -16.30 12.40
N ALA A 419 -2.51 -16.09 13.72
CA ALA A 419 -2.37 -14.78 14.33
C ALA A 419 -0.97 -14.17 14.13
N VAL A 420 0.08 -14.96 14.38
CA VAL A 420 1.47 -14.51 14.22
C VAL A 420 1.78 -14.17 12.76
N ILE A 421 1.34 -15.01 11.81
CA ILE A 421 1.47 -14.75 10.38
C ILE A 421 0.73 -13.46 10.01
N SER A 422 -0.50 -13.28 10.53
CA SER A 422 -1.32 -12.10 10.23
C SER A 422 -0.70 -10.80 10.74
N VAL A 423 0.01 -10.79 11.89
CA VAL A 423 0.74 -9.60 12.35
C VAL A 423 1.81 -9.18 11.33
N GLY A 424 2.59 -10.11 10.81
CA GLY A 424 3.60 -9.80 9.78
C GLY A 424 2.98 -9.35 8.46
N THR A 425 1.98 -10.08 7.97
CA THR A 425 1.34 -9.78 6.68
C THR A 425 0.49 -8.51 6.71
N ALA A 426 -0.05 -8.10 7.87
CA ALA A 426 -0.78 -6.85 8.02
C ALA A 426 0.08 -5.61 7.74
N THR A 427 1.41 -5.70 7.87
CA THR A 427 2.30 -4.58 7.47
C THR A 427 2.20 -4.28 5.96
N ILE A 428 1.91 -5.31 5.14
CA ILE A 428 1.77 -5.17 3.69
C ILE A 428 0.46 -4.47 3.32
N ALA A 429 -0.55 -4.50 4.18
CA ALA A 429 -1.83 -3.83 3.96
C ALA A 429 -1.70 -2.29 3.82
N ALA A 430 -0.65 -1.71 4.40
CA ALA A 430 -0.31 -0.29 4.24
C ALA A 430 -0.06 0.09 2.77
N PHE A 431 0.40 -0.86 1.94
CA PHE A 431 0.62 -0.62 0.50
C PHE A 431 -0.65 -0.29 -0.28
N ILE A 432 -1.80 -0.59 0.25
CA ILE A 432 -3.10 -0.26 -0.34
C ILE A 432 -3.91 0.70 0.55
N GLY A 433 -3.25 1.38 1.50
CA GLY A 433 -3.86 2.38 2.37
C GLY A 433 -4.79 1.81 3.45
N ALA A 434 -4.57 0.57 3.88
CA ALA A 434 -5.34 -0.02 4.97
C ALA A 434 -4.86 0.41 6.36
N GLY A 435 -3.80 1.22 6.43
CA GLY A 435 -3.27 1.72 7.69
C GLY A 435 -2.34 0.75 8.42
N GLY A 436 -2.21 0.97 9.71
CA GLY A 436 -1.42 0.14 10.61
C GLY A 436 0.07 0.46 10.61
N LEU A 437 0.85 -0.32 11.39
CA LEU A 437 2.29 -0.11 11.59
C LEU A 437 3.11 -0.16 10.29
N GLY A 438 2.56 -0.76 9.24
CA GLY A 438 3.15 -0.79 7.90
C GLY A 438 3.28 0.59 7.24
N GLU A 439 2.45 1.58 7.60
CA GLU A 439 2.57 2.94 7.04
C GLU A 439 3.96 3.53 7.27
N ARG A 440 4.51 3.38 8.49
CA ARG A 440 5.86 3.87 8.80
C ARG A 440 6.96 3.09 8.10
N ILE A 441 6.75 1.79 7.85
CA ILE A 441 7.70 0.99 7.06
C ILE A 441 7.75 1.52 5.63
N VAL A 442 6.59 1.73 5.00
CA VAL A 442 6.48 2.28 3.64
C VAL A 442 7.08 3.69 3.56
N GLN A 443 6.77 4.53 4.55
CA GLN A 443 7.28 5.89 4.63
C GLN A 443 8.80 5.92 4.82
N GLY A 444 9.33 5.09 5.74
CA GLY A 444 10.77 4.98 5.99
C GLY A 444 11.54 4.47 4.76
N LEU A 445 10.96 3.53 4.00
CA LEU A 445 11.53 3.08 2.73
C LEU A 445 11.55 4.21 1.69
N ALA A 446 10.47 4.97 1.56
CA ALA A 446 10.37 6.06 0.59
C ALA A 446 11.37 7.19 0.89
N LEU A 447 11.58 7.51 2.18
CA LEU A 447 12.54 8.52 2.63
C LEU A 447 13.98 8.02 2.73
N ASN A 448 14.22 6.70 2.61
CA ASN A 448 15.47 6.07 3.02
C ASN A 448 15.84 6.46 4.47
N ASP A 449 14.83 6.52 5.34
CA ASP A 449 14.97 6.87 6.76
C ASP A 449 14.79 5.63 7.64
N HIS A 450 15.92 5.10 8.11
CA HIS A 450 15.94 3.91 8.94
C HIS A 450 15.24 4.12 10.31
N ALA A 451 15.20 5.35 10.86
CA ALA A 451 14.54 5.62 12.13
C ALA A 451 13.02 5.48 11.99
N VAL A 452 12.44 6.05 10.94
CA VAL A 452 11.00 5.92 10.61
C VAL A 452 10.65 4.47 10.26
N LEU A 453 11.48 3.80 9.45
CA LEU A 453 11.29 2.39 9.09
C LEU A 453 11.25 1.50 10.35
N LEU A 454 12.24 1.65 11.23
CA LEU A 454 12.33 0.89 12.46
C LEU A 454 11.20 1.22 13.44
N ALA A 455 10.70 2.46 13.45
CA ALA A 455 9.53 2.88 14.25
C ALA A 455 8.22 2.19 13.82
N GLY A 456 8.18 1.60 12.64
CA GLY A 456 7.10 0.70 12.20
C GLY A 456 7.44 -0.77 12.39
N ALA A 457 8.64 -1.19 11.99
CA ALA A 457 9.05 -2.59 11.96
C ALA A 457 9.24 -3.20 13.36
N LEU A 458 9.88 -2.47 14.29
CA LEU A 458 10.11 -2.97 15.64
C LEU A 458 8.81 -3.18 16.43
N PRO A 459 7.86 -2.24 16.46
CA PRO A 459 6.57 -2.50 17.12
C PRO A 459 5.80 -3.66 16.51
N ALA A 460 5.83 -3.83 15.18
CA ALA A 460 5.19 -4.98 14.53
C ALA A 460 5.84 -6.31 14.95
N ALA A 461 7.17 -6.38 15.03
CA ALA A 461 7.89 -7.56 15.52
C ALA A 461 7.60 -7.85 16.99
N VAL A 462 7.62 -6.82 17.86
CA VAL A 462 7.26 -6.95 19.27
C VAL A 462 5.82 -7.41 19.41
N LEU A 463 4.89 -6.87 18.63
CA LEU A 463 3.49 -7.28 18.62
C LEU A 463 3.35 -8.78 18.28
N ALA A 464 4.09 -9.28 17.28
CA ALA A 464 4.07 -10.69 16.92
C ALA A 464 4.52 -11.58 18.11
N LEU A 465 5.57 -11.16 18.83
CA LEU A 465 6.03 -11.85 20.04
C LEU A 465 4.99 -11.80 21.18
N VAL A 466 4.36 -10.65 21.40
CA VAL A 466 3.31 -10.47 22.41
C VAL A 466 2.10 -11.35 22.08
N VAL A 467 1.65 -11.36 20.83
CA VAL A 467 0.55 -12.21 20.36
C VAL A 467 0.91 -13.68 20.55
N HIS A 468 2.11 -14.11 20.15
CA HIS A 468 2.58 -15.48 20.37
C HIS A 468 2.53 -15.86 21.86
N ALA A 469 3.11 -15.04 22.74
CA ALA A 469 3.12 -15.29 24.18
C ALA A 469 1.72 -15.31 24.80
N ALA A 470 0.83 -14.42 24.36
CA ALA A 470 -0.55 -14.37 24.83
C ALA A 470 -1.32 -15.67 24.51
N PHE A 471 -1.18 -16.18 23.28
CA PHE A 471 -1.77 -17.45 22.87
C PHE A 471 -1.17 -18.64 23.65
N GLU A 472 0.14 -18.63 23.90
CA GLU A 472 0.80 -19.67 24.69
C GLU A 472 0.31 -19.70 26.15
N LEU A 473 0.12 -18.53 26.76
CA LEU A 473 -0.47 -18.43 28.11
C LEU A 473 -1.93 -18.90 28.12
N ALA A 474 -2.71 -18.53 27.10
CA ALA A 474 -4.09 -18.99 26.98
C ALA A 474 -4.18 -20.52 26.81
N GLU A 475 -3.32 -21.10 25.97
CA GLU A 475 -3.23 -22.55 25.77
C GLU A 475 -2.90 -23.27 27.08
N ARG A 476 -1.87 -22.81 27.81
CA ARG A 476 -1.51 -23.38 29.12
C ARG A 476 -2.64 -23.25 30.14
N ALA A 477 -3.39 -22.16 30.14
CA ALA A 477 -4.50 -21.96 31.08
C ALA A 477 -5.71 -22.89 30.77
N LEU A 478 -5.94 -23.21 29.52
CA LEU A 478 -7.01 -24.09 29.08
C LEU A 478 -6.66 -25.58 29.33
N VAL A 479 -5.42 -25.97 29.00
CA VAL A 479 -4.96 -27.37 29.19
C VAL A 479 -4.83 -27.74 30.67
N ARG A 480 -4.46 -26.78 31.55
CA ARG A 480 -4.37 -27.03 33.01
C ARG A 480 -5.71 -27.23 33.72
N ARG A 481 -6.83 -26.99 33.03
CA ARG A 481 -8.17 -27.20 33.65
C ARG A 481 -8.75 -28.59 33.46
N GLU A 482 -8.03 -29.50 32.77
CA GLU A 482 -8.40 -30.92 32.80
C GLU A 482 -7.91 -31.55 34.13
N PRO A 483 -8.80 -31.98 35.03
CA PRO A 483 -8.39 -32.74 36.22
C PRO A 483 -7.76 -34.06 35.76
N ARG A 484 -6.59 -34.38 36.28
CA ARG A 484 -5.92 -35.68 36.14
C ARG A 484 -6.77 -36.78 36.72
#